data_626c80b00e108f4fdd751569de1fdbf7
#
_entry.id   626c80b00e108f4fdd751569de1fdbf7
#
_cell.length_a   1.000
_cell.length_b   1.000
_cell.length_c   1.000
_cell.angle_alpha   90.00
_cell.angle_beta   90.00
_cell.angle_gamma   90.00
#
_symmetry.space_group_name_H-M   'P 1'
#
loop_
_entity.id
_entity.type
_entity.pdbx_description
1 polymer ?
#
loop_
_entity_poly.entity_id
_entity_poly.type
_entity_poly.pdbx_seq_one_letter_code
_entity_poly.pdbx_strand_id
1 'polypeptide(L)'
;EIKKRNKIDLANQYNSAVIEYELGNKKKIIAELTDLVNKKDKTYSPLSLYFLIDNNLIKKKDDVNEMFDVLINKTNFVPEIKNLIIYKKALYNSDSSTENELIKILKPITNSESIWKSHALYLLAEYFYSNNEKVKAKEFFNQILALSNGNADIKQQSQKRLNRDLRE
;
A
#
# COMPACT_ATOMS: atom_id res chain seq x y z
N GLU A 1 10.03 15.58 -26.99
CA GLU A 1 9.09 14.87 -27.88
C GLU A 1 9.01 13.37 -27.54
N ILE A 2 10.12 12.64 -27.54
CA ILE A 2 10.18 11.18 -27.29
C ILE A 2 9.57 10.81 -25.92
N LYS A 3 9.89 11.52 -24.82
CA LYS A 3 9.32 11.26 -23.49
C LYS A 3 7.80 11.46 -23.42
N LYS A 4 7.28 12.44 -24.16
CA LYS A 4 5.83 12.70 -24.23
C LYS A 4 5.10 11.61 -25.02
N ARG A 5 5.71 11.12 -26.10
CA ARG A 5 5.18 10.03 -26.92
C ARG A 5 5.12 8.72 -26.12
N ASN A 6 6.20 8.36 -25.43
CA ASN A 6 6.22 7.18 -24.56
C ASN A 6 5.15 7.21 -23.46
N LYS A 7 4.85 8.39 -22.91
CA LYS A 7 3.83 8.53 -21.87
C LYS A 7 2.41 8.35 -22.42
N ILE A 8 2.15 8.82 -23.65
CA ILE A 8 0.88 8.60 -24.36
C ILE A 8 0.71 7.11 -24.68
N ASP A 9 1.77 6.44 -25.10
CA ASP A 9 1.73 5.00 -25.41
C ASP A 9 1.42 4.16 -24.16
N LEU A 10 2.01 4.48 -23.02
CA LEU A 10 1.70 3.82 -21.74
C LEU A 10 0.26 4.08 -21.28
N ALA A 11 -0.24 5.31 -21.48
CA ALA A 11 -1.63 5.66 -21.18
C ALA A 11 -2.60 4.82 -22.02
N ASN A 12 -2.33 4.74 -23.33
CA ASN A 12 -3.15 3.97 -24.26
C ASN A 12 -3.13 2.48 -23.93
N GLN A 13 -1.96 1.94 -23.56
CA GLN A 13 -1.81 0.54 -23.16
C GLN A 13 -2.62 0.24 -21.89
N TYR A 14 -2.54 1.11 -20.87
CA TYR A 14 -3.32 0.96 -19.65
C TYR A 14 -4.83 1.03 -19.91
N ASN A 15 -5.29 2.06 -20.64
CA ASN A 15 -6.70 2.25 -20.94
C ASN A 15 -7.25 1.09 -21.77
N SER A 16 -6.51 0.61 -22.76
CA SER A 16 -6.90 -0.56 -23.56
C SER A 16 -7.05 -1.81 -22.70
N ALA A 17 -6.12 -2.05 -21.75
CA ALA A 17 -6.21 -3.19 -20.84
C ALA A 17 -7.45 -3.13 -19.95
N VAL A 18 -7.81 -1.94 -19.43
CA VAL A 18 -9.02 -1.75 -18.61
C VAL A 18 -10.29 -2.03 -19.44
N ILE A 19 -10.37 -1.52 -20.68
CA ILE A 19 -11.49 -1.78 -21.58
C ILE A 19 -11.61 -3.28 -21.91
N GLU A 20 -10.50 -3.94 -22.23
CA GLU A 20 -10.46 -5.38 -22.50
C GLU A 20 -10.90 -6.21 -21.29
N TYR A 21 -10.57 -5.76 -20.07
CA TYR A 21 -11.08 -6.40 -18.85
C TYR A 21 -12.60 -6.34 -18.75
N GLU A 22 -13.20 -5.18 -19.02
CA GLU A 22 -14.65 -4.99 -19.02
C GLU A 22 -15.34 -5.86 -20.07
N LEU A 23 -14.66 -6.12 -21.20
CA LEU A 23 -15.13 -7.04 -22.25
C LEU A 23 -14.92 -8.54 -21.93
N GLY A 24 -14.27 -8.87 -20.80
CA GLY A 24 -14.09 -10.24 -20.33
C GLY A 24 -12.77 -10.92 -20.69
N ASN A 25 -11.83 -10.21 -21.33
CA ASN A 25 -10.56 -10.74 -21.81
C ASN A 25 -9.47 -10.79 -20.69
N LYS A 26 -9.78 -11.42 -19.56
CA LYS A 26 -8.96 -11.35 -18.35
C LYS A 26 -7.54 -11.88 -18.47
N LYS A 27 -7.30 -12.96 -19.21
CA LYS A 27 -5.96 -13.57 -19.31
C LYS A 27 -4.95 -12.67 -20.01
N LYS A 28 -5.35 -12.03 -21.09
CA LYS A 28 -4.50 -11.13 -21.87
C LYS A 28 -4.06 -9.92 -21.07
N ILE A 29 -4.98 -9.33 -20.34
CA ILE A 29 -4.72 -8.09 -19.61
C ILE A 29 -3.79 -8.30 -18.41
N ILE A 30 -3.75 -9.49 -17.79
CA ILE A 30 -2.83 -9.79 -16.69
C ILE A 30 -1.39 -9.62 -17.17
N ALA A 31 -1.05 -10.18 -18.35
CA ALA A 31 0.29 -10.04 -18.93
C ALA A 31 0.61 -8.58 -19.30
N GLU A 32 -0.34 -7.87 -19.91
CA GLU A 32 -0.19 -6.47 -20.31
C GLU A 32 0.01 -5.53 -19.11
N LEU A 33 -0.79 -5.68 -18.04
CA LEU A 33 -0.66 -4.89 -16.83
C LEU A 33 0.59 -5.24 -16.03
N THR A 34 0.99 -6.50 -16.02
CA THR A 34 2.28 -6.92 -15.42
C THR A 34 3.47 -6.30 -16.15
N ASP A 35 3.42 -6.26 -17.48
CA ASP A 35 4.43 -5.55 -18.29
C ASP A 35 4.48 -4.05 -17.94
N LEU A 36 3.32 -3.40 -17.81
CA LEU A 36 3.24 -2.00 -17.39
C LEU A 36 3.85 -1.73 -16.02
N VAL A 37 3.67 -2.62 -15.04
CA VAL A 37 4.36 -2.53 -13.73
C VAL A 37 5.86 -2.49 -13.95
N ASN A 38 6.39 -3.35 -14.82
CA ASN A 38 7.83 -3.47 -15.09
C ASN A 38 8.41 -2.31 -15.93
N LYS A 39 7.59 -1.48 -16.56
CA LYS A 39 8.04 -0.25 -17.23
C LYS A 39 8.55 0.81 -16.27
N LYS A 40 8.27 0.70 -14.97
CA LYS A 40 8.73 1.62 -13.92
C LYS A 40 8.27 3.08 -14.16
N ASP A 41 7.13 3.23 -14.82
CA ASP A 41 6.50 4.53 -14.98
C ASP A 41 5.85 5.00 -13.67
N LYS A 42 5.98 6.28 -13.38
CA LYS A 42 5.50 6.85 -12.10
C LYS A 42 3.97 6.92 -11.97
N THR A 43 3.26 6.77 -13.06
CA THR A 43 1.79 6.85 -13.11
C THR A 43 1.19 5.47 -13.38
N TYR A 44 1.56 4.87 -14.51
CA TYR A 44 0.89 3.67 -14.99
C TYR A 44 1.37 2.38 -14.35
N SER A 45 2.61 2.33 -13.85
CA SER A 45 3.08 1.13 -13.13
C SER A 45 2.33 0.90 -11.80
N PRO A 46 2.19 1.89 -10.90
CA PRO A 46 1.38 1.68 -9.70
C PRO A 46 -0.11 1.49 -10.01
N LEU A 47 -0.70 2.21 -10.98
CA LEU A 47 -2.08 2.02 -11.37
C LEU A 47 -2.35 0.59 -11.87
N SER A 48 -1.42 0.03 -12.65
CA SER A 48 -1.51 -1.35 -13.15
C SER A 48 -1.48 -2.37 -12.00
N LEU A 49 -0.57 -2.20 -11.02
CA LEU A 49 -0.53 -3.08 -9.87
C LEU A 49 -1.82 -3.00 -9.04
N TYR A 50 -2.32 -1.80 -8.78
CA TYR A 50 -3.55 -1.62 -8.01
C TYR A 50 -4.76 -2.22 -8.72
N PHE A 51 -4.87 -2.03 -10.04
CA PHE A 51 -5.92 -2.68 -10.82
C PHE A 51 -5.88 -4.21 -10.72
N LEU A 52 -4.69 -4.81 -10.80
CA LEU A 52 -4.50 -6.25 -10.66
C LEU A 52 -4.93 -6.76 -9.27
N ILE A 53 -4.62 -6.00 -8.22
CA ILE A 53 -4.98 -6.33 -6.83
C ILE A 53 -6.48 -6.17 -6.60
N ASP A 54 -7.04 -5.01 -6.96
CA ASP A 54 -8.44 -4.65 -6.69
C ASP A 54 -9.43 -5.59 -7.40
N ASN A 55 -9.04 -6.12 -8.55
CA ASN A 55 -9.81 -7.10 -9.31
C ASN A 55 -9.40 -8.56 -9.04
N ASN A 56 -8.53 -8.79 -8.06
CA ASN A 56 -8.07 -10.13 -7.64
C ASN A 56 -7.57 -11.01 -8.82
N LEU A 57 -6.80 -10.40 -9.72
CA LEU A 57 -6.33 -11.03 -10.96
C LEU A 57 -5.05 -11.86 -10.78
N ILE A 58 -4.26 -11.57 -9.76
CA ILE A 58 -3.04 -12.32 -9.43
C ILE A 58 -3.32 -13.27 -8.25
N LYS A 59 -3.10 -14.56 -8.48
CA LYS A 59 -3.42 -15.60 -7.49
C LYS A 59 -2.32 -15.79 -6.45
N LYS A 60 -1.06 -15.65 -6.86
CA LYS A 60 0.08 -15.86 -5.98
C LYS A 60 0.45 -14.55 -5.30
N LYS A 61 0.49 -14.59 -3.98
CA LYS A 61 0.85 -13.43 -3.15
C LYS A 61 2.29 -12.98 -3.39
N ASP A 62 3.19 -13.91 -3.64
CA ASP A 62 4.59 -13.61 -3.93
C ASP A 62 4.74 -12.79 -5.22
N ASP A 63 3.98 -13.11 -6.28
CA ASP A 63 4.01 -12.36 -7.54
C ASP A 63 3.58 -10.88 -7.31
N VAL A 64 2.57 -10.65 -6.48
CA VAL A 64 2.14 -9.29 -6.10
C VAL A 64 3.23 -8.58 -5.29
N ASN A 65 3.87 -9.28 -4.36
CA ASN A 65 4.96 -8.71 -3.57
C ASN A 65 6.18 -8.37 -4.42
N GLU A 66 6.53 -9.17 -5.42
CA GLU A 66 7.58 -8.85 -6.40
C GLU A 66 7.24 -7.58 -7.19
N MET A 67 5.98 -7.38 -7.59
CA MET A 67 5.53 -6.16 -8.26
C MET A 67 5.64 -4.93 -7.33
N PHE A 68 5.25 -5.05 -6.05
CA PHE A 68 5.51 -4.00 -5.07
C PHE A 68 7.00 -3.67 -4.96
N ASP A 69 7.87 -4.68 -4.98
CA ASP A 69 9.33 -4.48 -4.90
C ASP A 69 9.90 -3.78 -6.14
N VAL A 70 9.34 -4.01 -7.33
CA VAL A 70 9.67 -3.22 -8.52
C VAL A 70 9.33 -1.75 -8.32
N LEU A 71 8.16 -1.44 -7.77
CA LEU A 71 7.75 -0.06 -7.50
C LEU A 71 8.61 0.59 -6.42
N ILE A 72 8.82 -0.10 -5.30
CA ILE A 72 9.50 0.45 -4.13
C ILE A 72 11.02 0.62 -4.38
N ASN A 73 11.65 -0.36 -5.02
CA ASN A 73 13.12 -0.46 -5.10
C ASN A 73 13.69 -0.08 -6.47
N LYS A 74 12.89 -0.16 -7.54
CA LYS A 74 13.37 0.02 -8.92
C LYS A 74 12.71 1.18 -9.66
N THR A 75 11.75 1.86 -9.04
CA THR A 75 11.05 3.02 -9.61
C THR A 75 11.39 4.27 -8.78
N ASN A 76 11.74 5.35 -9.46
CA ASN A 76 12.18 6.57 -8.79
C ASN A 76 10.98 7.47 -8.43
N PHE A 77 10.31 7.16 -7.34
CA PHE A 77 9.26 8.00 -6.76
C PHE A 77 9.82 9.05 -5.80
N VAL A 78 9.08 10.15 -5.61
CA VAL A 78 9.30 11.04 -4.48
C VAL A 78 8.99 10.32 -3.16
N PRO A 79 9.63 10.69 -2.03
CA PRO A 79 9.55 9.92 -0.78
C PRO A 79 8.14 9.62 -0.31
N GLU A 80 7.22 10.58 -0.36
CA GLU A 80 5.85 10.38 0.14
C GLU A 80 5.01 9.44 -0.76
N ILE A 81 5.25 9.43 -2.06
CA ILE A 81 4.62 8.46 -2.97
C ILE A 81 5.18 7.06 -2.73
N LYS A 82 6.49 6.95 -2.52
CA LYS A 82 7.12 5.67 -2.15
C LYS A 82 6.55 5.14 -0.84
N ASN A 83 6.40 5.99 0.17
CA ASN A 83 5.81 5.63 1.45
C ASN A 83 4.35 5.18 1.33
N LEU A 84 3.56 5.82 0.47
CA LEU A 84 2.21 5.35 0.16
C LEU A 84 2.22 3.93 -0.42
N ILE A 85 3.14 3.63 -1.34
CA ILE A 85 3.26 2.30 -1.95
C ILE A 85 3.68 1.27 -0.90
N ILE A 86 4.60 1.61 -0.01
CA ILE A 86 5.00 0.76 1.14
C ILE A 86 3.80 0.50 2.06
N TYR A 87 3.02 1.52 2.38
CA TYR A 87 1.80 1.37 3.17
C TYR A 87 0.79 0.44 2.49
N LYS A 88 0.57 0.60 1.19
CA LYS A 88 -0.31 -0.32 0.42
C LYS A 88 0.21 -1.76 0.40
N LYS A 89 1.54 -1.96 0.31
CA LYS A 89 2.15 -3.29 0.45
C LYS A 89 1.86 -3.89 1.83
N ALA A 90 1.98 -3.09 2.89
CA ALA A 90 1.68 -3.53 4.25
C ALA A 90 0.20 -3.92 4.41
N LEU A 91 -0.73 -3.10 3.90
CA LEU A 91 -2.16 -3.41 3.89
C LEU A 91 -2.45 -4.74 3.19
N TYR A 92 -1.90 -4.92 1.99
CA TYR A 92 -2.08 -6.16 1.21
C TYR A 92 -1.59 -7.41 1.96
N ASN A 93 -0.55 -7.27 2.77
CA ASN A 93 0.06 -8.38 3.50
C ASN A 93 -0.46 -8.56 4.94
N SER A 94 -1.20 -7.61 5.49
CA SER A 94 -1.54 -7.56 6.92
C SER A 94 -2.22 -8.83 7.45
N ASP A 95 -3.10 -9.45 6.66
CA ASP A 95 -3.84 -10.65 7.07
C ASP A 95 -3.00 -11.92 7.16
N SER A 96 -1.81 -11.94 6.56
CA SER A 96 -0.97 -13.14 6.46
C SER A 96 0.47 -12.94 6.93
N SER A 97 0.85 -11.71 7.26
CA SER A 97 2.19 -11.41 7.78
C SER A 97 2.31 -11.77 9.25
N THR A 98 3.50 -12.20 9.63
CA THR A 98 3.91 -12.19 11.03
C THR A 98 4.11 -10.75 11.51
N GLU A 99 4.12 -10.56 12.84
CA GLU A 99 4.45 -9.29 13.49
C GLU A 99 5.73 -8.66 12.92
N ASN A 100 6.81 -9.45 12.89
CA ASN A 100 8.11 -8.97 12.44
C ASN A 100 8.11 -8.56 10.96
N GLU A 101 7.40 -9.29 10.12
CA GLU A 101 7.28 -8.95 8.69
C GLU A 101 6.52 -7.64 8.50
N LEU A 102 5.39 -7.45 9.18
CA LEU A 102 4.59 -6.24 9.06
C LEU A 102 5.35 -5.01 9.58
N ILE A 103 5.99 -5.13 10.74
CA ILE A 103 6.85 -4.08 11.30
C ILE A 103 7.97 -3.74 10.33
N LYS A 104 8.65 -4.74 9.74
CA LYS A 104 9.73 -4.54 8.79
C LYS A 104 9.27 -3.79 7.53
N ILE A 105 8.10 -4.14 6.99
CA ILE A 105 7.53 -3.44 5.82
C ILE A 105 7.29 -1.96 6.16
N LEU A 106 6.71 -1.68 7.32
CA LEU A 106 6.30 -0.32 7.72
C LEU A 106 7.43 0.54 8.32
N LYS A 107 8.57 -0.07 8.68
CA LYS A 107 9.70 0.63 9.31
C LYS A 107 10.16 1.91 8.59
N PRO A 108 10.26 1.96 7.25
CA PRO A 108 10.63 3.19 6.55
C PRO A 108 9.67 4.35 6.81
N ILE A 109 8.39 4.07 7.06
CA ILE A 109 7.36 5.07 7.33
C ILE A 109 7.36 5.46 8.81
N THR A 110 7.36 4.46 9.71
CA THR A 110 7.26 4.71 11.15
C THR A 110 8.50 5.40 11.73
N ASN A 111 9.65 5.21 11.11
CA ASN A 111 10.93 5.85 11.49
C ASN A 111 11.20 7.18 10.78
N SER A 112 10.23 7.73 10.05
CA SER A 112 10.37 8.99 9.32
C SER A 112 9.27 9.99 9.73
N GLU A 113 9.40 11.24 9.27
CA GLU A 113 8.36 12.27 9.42
C GLU A 113 7.35 12.26 8.25
N SER A 114 7.04 11.07 7.75
CA SER A 114 6.09 10.89 6.66
C SER A 114 4.67 11.28 7.05
N ILE A 115 3.92 11.85 6.09
CA ILE A 115 2.47 12.08 6.23
C ILE A 115 1.69 10.77 6.43
N TRP A 116 2.28 9.63 6.04
CA TRP A 116 1.71 8.29 6.20
C TRP A 116 2.00 7.63 7.55
N LYS A 117 2.75 8.29 8.44
CA LYS A 117 3.14 7.73 9.74
C LYS A 117 1.94 7.35 10.59
N SER A 118 0.93 8.23 10.68
CA SER A 118 -0.31 7.93 11.42
C SER A 118 -1.01 6.68 10.90
N HIS A 119 -1.09 6.53 9.57
CA HIS A 119 -1.72 5.39 8.91
C HIS A 119 -0.95 4.09 9.18
N ALA A 120 0.38 4.15 9.11
CA ALA A 120 1.25 2.99 9.39
C ALA A 120 1.14 2.52 10.84
N LEU A 121 1.16 3.46 11.80
CA LEU A 121 0.98 3.14 13.22
C LEU A 121 -0.43 2.60 13.51
N TYR A 122 -1.46 3.14 12.83
CA TYR A 122 -2.82 2.67 12.98
C TYR A 122 -2.98 1.24 12.46
N LEU A 123 -2.38 0.91 11.32
CA LEU A 123 -2.36 -0.45 10.79
C LEU A 123 -1.71 -1.43 11.78
N LEU A 124 -0.58 -1.05 12.39
CA LEU A 124 0.05 -1.87 13.43
C LEU A 124 -0.84 -2.02 14.67
N ALA A 125 -1.47 -0.95 15.12
CA ALA A 125 -2.39 -0.99 16.26
C ALA A 125 -3.56 -1.96 16.02
N GLU A 126 -4.20 -1.89 14.84
CA GLU A 126 -5.28 -2.79 14.46
C GLU A 126 -4.80 -4.25 14.30
N TYR A 127 -3.60 -4.45 13.74
CA TYR A 127 -2.99 -5.77 13.64
C TYR A 127 -2.82 -6.43 15.02
N PHE A 128 -2.22 -5.70 15.97
CA PHE A 128 -2.04 -6.22 17.34
C PHE A 128 -3.37 -6.42 18.07
N TYR A 129 -4.31 -5.53 17.85
CA TYR A 129 -5.65 -5.67 18.42
C TYR A 129 -6.36 -6.94 17.91
N SER A 130 -6.32 -7.20 16.61
CA SER A 130 -6.94 -8.38 15.99
C SER A 130 -6.27 -9.70 16.43
N ASN A 131 -5.00 -9.65 16.78
CA ASN A 131 -4.25 -10.78 17.34
C ASN A 131 -4.39 -10.90 18.89
N ASN A 132 -5.31 -10.15 19.49
CA ASN A 132 -5.54 -10.12 20.94
C ASN A 132 -4.35 -9.62 21.78
N GLU A 133 -3.42 -8.90 21.18
CA GLU A 133 -2.27 -8.27 21.82
C GLU A 133 -2.59 -6.82 22.23
N LYS A 134 -3.55 -6.69 23.15
CA LYS A 134 -4.15 -5.39 23.52
C LYS A 134 -3.14 -4.38 24.07
N VAL A 135 -2.12 -4.83 24.79
CA VAL A 135 -1.07 -3.94 25.34
C VAL A 135 -0.30 -3.27 24.21
N LYS A 136 0.18 -4.04 23.22
CA LYS A 136 0.88 -3.49 22.05
C LYS A 136 -0.05 -2.59 21.21
N ALA A 137 -1.31 -3.00 21.01
CA ALA A 137 -2.28 -2.17 20.31
C ALA A 137 -2.44 -0.79 20.99
N LYS A 138 -2.57 -0.77 22.34
CA LYS A 138 -2.68 0.45 23.14
C LYS A 138 -1.44 1.34 22.99
N GLU A 139 -0.25 0.77 22.96
CA GLU A 139 1.00 1.51 22.74
C GLU A 139 1.02 2.21 21.39
N PHE A 140 0.64 1.53 20.31
CA PHE A 140 0.59 2.15 18.96
C PHE A 140 -0.49 3.21 18.85
N PHE A 141 -1.68 3.03 19.41
CA PHE A 141 -2.70 4.08 19.45
C PHE A 141 -2.23 5.32 20.23
N ASN A 142 -1.53 5.14 21.36
CA ASN A 142 -0.96 6.25 22.11
C ASN A 142 0.15 6.97 21.33
N GLN A 143 0.99 6.25 20.58
CA GLN A 143 1.98 6.88 19.69
C GLN A 143 1.32 7.79 18.65
N ILE A 144 0.17 7.38 18.09
CA ILE A 144 -0.58 8.22 17.14
C ILE A 144 -1.05 9.52 17.80
N LEU A 145 -1.59 9.44 19.02
CA LEU A 145 -2.05 10.62 19.74
C LEU A 145 -0.90 11.60 20.07
N ALA A 146 0.30 11.07 20.27
CA ALA A 146 1.49 11.85 20.58
C ALA A 146 2.11 12.55 19.36
N LEU A 147 1.71 12.21 18.12
CA LEU A 147 2.25 12.84 16.92
C LEU A 147 1.81 14.31 16.83
N SER A 148 2.77 15.24 16.68
CA SER A 148 2.47 16.66 16.49
C SER A 148 1.72 16.96 15.19
N ASN A 149 2.12 16.28 14.10
CA ASN A 149 1.56 16.43 12.75
C ASN A 149 0.79 15.18 12.28
N GLY A 150 0.12 14.48 13.22
CA GLY A 150 -0.66 13.30 12.90
C GLY A 150 -1.96 13.65 12.16
N ASN A 151 -2.42 12.74 11.30
CA ASN A 151 -3.71 12.87 10.64
C ASN A 151 -4.84 12.96 11.68
N ALA A 152 -5.68 14.00 11.57
CA ALA A 152 -6.71 14.31 12.57
C ALA A 152 -7.76 13.21 12.70
N ASP A 153 -8.20 12.62 11.58
CA ASP A 153 -9.20 11.55 11.57
C ASP A 153 -8.65 10.28 12.20
N ILE A 154 -7.39 9.93 11.89
CA ILE A 154 -6.71 8.78 12.50
C ILE A 154 -6.51 8.98 14.00
N LYS A 155 -6.15 10.19 14.45
CA LYS A 155 -6.08 10.52 15.89
C LYS A 155 -7.44 10.33 16.57
N GLN A 156 -8.51 10.83 15.97
CA GLN A 156 -9.87 10.71 16.51
C GLN A 156 -10.29 9.23 16.60
N GLN A 157 -10.02 8.45 15.57
CA GLN A 157 -10.31 7.01 15.57
C GLN A 157 -9.49 6.29 16.65
N SER A 158 -8.22 6.61 16.80
CA SER A 158 -7.33 6.05 17.83
C SER A 158 -7.86 6.34 19.23
N GLN A 159 -8.30 7.57 19.49
CA GLN A 159 -8.91 7.95 20.78
C GLN A 159 -10.20 7.15 21.05
N LYS A 160 -11.05 6.96 20.04
CA LYS A 160 -12.26 6.14 20.15
C LYS A 160 -11.94 4.68 20.49
N ARG A 161 -10.91 4.10 19.84
CA ARG A 161 -10.45 2.74 20.10
C ARG A 161 -9.94 2.57 21.53
N LEU A 162 -9.11 3.50 22.01
CA LEU A 162 -8.62 3.50 23.38
C LEU A 162 -9.76 3.57 24.40
N ASN A 163 -10.73 4.45 24.16
CA ASN A 163 -11.82 4.68 25.10
C ASN A 163 -12.86 3.54 25.14
N ARG A 164 -13.11 2.87 24.01
CA ARG A 164 -14.12 1.84 23.88
C ARG A 164 -13.60 0.43 24.14
N ASP A 165 -12.46 0.11 23.53
CA ASP A 165 -12.02 -1.28 23.36
C ASP A 165 -10.82 -1.64 24.24
N LEU A 166 -10.11 -0.63 24.77
CA LEU A 166 -8.84 -0.79 25.50
C LEU A 166 -8.83 -0.11 26.88
N ARG A 167 -10.03 0.17 27.42
CA ARG A 167 -10.15 0.57 28.84
C ARG A 167 -9.75 -0.59 29.75
N GLU A 168 -9.03 -0.25 30.82
CA GLU A 168 -8.76 -1.15 31.94
C GLU A 168 -10.01 -1.41 32.74
#